data_50f939b9a3a2190da885f12b53a0ccc8
#
_entry.id   50f939b9a3a2190da885f12b53a0ccc8
#
_cell.length_a   1.000
_cell.length_b   1.000
_cell.length_c   1.000
_cell.angle_alpha   90.00
_cell.angle_beta   90.00
_cell.angle_gamma   90.00
#
_symmetry.space_group_name_H-M   'P 1'
#
loop_
_entity.id
_entity.type
_entity.pdbx_description
1 polymer ?
#
loop_
_entity_poly.entity_id
_entity_poly.type
_entity_poly.pdbx_seq_one_letter_code
_entity_poly.pdbx_strand_id
1 'polypeptide(L)'
;YNSFLWEKINAQEYEHFYEDHPEYGSIMPLGVDFLTNGQLEFIRQWIIAGVPDTGVVSDISLLEDTSRFTLPEFEALPPPENGLQLHLGPFEVEPQFERELFYFTELDTTDPVYVNKIEIAMASGSHHFILYTYDDDIFNSGGSLPPTGVYRDIRNTDGSVNQSTLMYMLFQKFITGTQTRFFQYTFPEGIALKIYPEYGIDMNSHYANYSDEIIIGEVYTNIHTIDSTTVDHVADYLMLNVDDFELPPWDTTTVNEIFWFPDAVEQELKIFQLQSHAHKKNISFKVYRRSAIDSGYRELIYLALDWEHPPVIDYDPPMNFGQFDGLELEATYYNDTDETTTFGLLSTDEMMILFGLYYIDEQLDSKYINELKPEVFSVKPNYPNPFNPVTTLRYDLPEDTNVNITIYDIMGKQVSTLVSSKQTAGYKSVQWNSTNDKGAPVPAGLYLYTIEAGQYRQTNKMVFLK
;
A
#
# COMPACT_ATOMS: atom_id res chain seq x y z
N TYR A 1 12.69 -11.52 -28.75
CA TYR A 1 12.11 -10.54 -29.69
C TYR A 1 11.84 -9.24 -28.94
N ASN A 2 12.28 -8.08 -29.42
CA ASN A 2 12.00 -6.77 -28.80
C ASN A 2 10.61 -6.26 -29.27
N SER A 3 9.55 -7.04 -29.09
CA SER A 3 8.20 -6.64 -29.45
C SER A 3 7.33 -6.62 -28.20
N PHE A 4 6.91 -5.41 -27.78
CA PHE A 4 6.00 -5.24 -26.65
C PHE A 4 4.73 -6.10 -26.78
N LEU A 5 4.15 -6.18 -27.99
CA LEU A 5 3.00 -7.07 -28.22
C LEU A 5 3.33 -8.52 -27.93
N TRP A 6 4.52 -9.01 -28.35
CA TRP A 6 4.92 -10.39 -28.12
C TRP A 6 5.07 -10.68 -26.63
N GLU A 7 5.79 -9.83 -25.92
CA GLU A 7 5.96 -9.99 -24.47
C GLU A 7 4.62 -10.01 -23.74
N LYS A 8 3.67 -9.14 -24.13
CA LYS A 8 2.34 -9.06 -23.52
C LYS A 8 1.45 -10.28 -23.75
N ILE A 9 1.67 -11.10 -24.78
CA ILE A 9 0.76 -12.20 -25.12
C ILE A 9 1.40 -13.59 -24.98
N ASN A 10 2.72 -13.67 -24.80
CA ASN A 10 3.45 -14.93 -24.75
C ASN A 10 3.36 -15.61 -23.37
N ALA A 11 2.21 -16.21 -23.08
CA ALA A 11 1.97 -16.87 -21.81
C ALA A 11 2.92 -18.05 -21.53
N GLN A 12 3.63 -18.56 -22.53
CA GLN A 12 4.63 -19.64 -22.34
C GLN A 12 5.86 -19.17 -21.55
N GLU A 13 6.13 -17.86 -21.54
CA GLU A 13 7.19 -17.22 -20.76
C GLU A 13 6.62 -16.49 -19.54
N TYR A 14 5.50 -16.97 -19.00
CA TYR A 14 4.75 -16.33 -17.92
C TYR A 14 5.61 -15.97 -16.69
N GLU A 15 6.51 -16.88 -16.27
CA GLU A 15 7.38 -16.63 -15.11
C GLU A 15 8.39 -15.53 -15.41
N HIS A 16 9.05 -15.57 -16.57
CA HIS A 16 10.02 -14.55 -16.98
C HIS A 16 9.38 -13.20 -17.27
N PHE A 17 8.13 -13.19 -17.74
CA PHE A 17 7.44 -11.94 -18.06
C PHE A 17 7.39 -10.96 -16.88
N TYR A 18 7.06 -11.44 -15.71
CA TYR A 18 6.96 -10.60 -14.51
C TYR A 18 8.33 -10.29 -13.88
N GLU A 19 9.34 -11.13 -14.11
CA GLU A 19 10.71 -10.88 -13.65
C GLU A 19 11.41 -9.87 -14.56
N ASP A 20 11.27 -10.03 -15.89
CA ASP A 20 11.99 -9.23 -16.88
C ASP A 20 11.31 -7.89 -17.17
N HIS A 21 9.98 -7.81 -17.00
CA HIS A 21 9.14 -6.67 -17.39
C HIS A 21 8.11 -6.28 -16.34
N PRO A 22 8.52 -5.97 -15.11
CA PRO A 22 7.58 -5.61 -14.04
C PRO A 22 6.74 -4.38 -14.40
N GLU A 23 7.28 -3.47 -15.25
CA GLU A 23 6.59 -2.25 -15.70
C GLU A 23 5.52 -2.48 -16.77
N TYR A 24 5.40 -3.69 -17.32
CA TYR A 24 4.44 -3.94 -18.40
C TYR A 24 3.00 -4.23 -17.92
N GLY A 25 2.80 -4.42 -16.60
CA GLY A 25 1.51 -4.85 -16.06
C GLY A 25 1.16 -6.28 -16.48
N SER A 26 -0.10 -6.67 -16.47
CA SER A 26 -0.51 -8.05 -16.68
C SER A 26 -0.28 -8.58 -18.09
N ILE A 27 0.01 -9.87 -18.17
CA ILE A 27 0.03 -10.58 -19.44
C ILE A 27 -1.38 -10.66 -20.03
N MET A 28 -1.47 -10.63 -21.36
CA MET A 28 -2.72 -10.54 -22.09
C MET A 28 -3.11 -11.85 -22.79
N PRO A 29 -4.39 -12.13 -23.04
CA PRO A 29 -5.58 -11.29 -22.76
C PRO A 29 -5.95 -11.27 -21.28
N LEU A 30 -6.40 -10.13 -20.79
CA LEU A 30 -6.81 -9.96 -19.41
C LEU A 30 -8.21 -10.55 -19.16
N GLY A 31 -8.38 -11.29 -18.05
CA GLY A 31 -9.67 -11.80 -17.59
C GLY A 31 -10.31 -12.90 -18.46
N VAL A 32 -9.56 -13.44 -19.42
CA VAL A 32 -10.00 -14.57 -20.27
C VAL A 32 -8.83 -15.54 -20.47
N ASP A 33 -9.09 -16.70 -21.07
CA ASP A 33 -8.04 -17.68 -21.39
C ASP A 33 -6.91 -17.08 -22.22
N PHE A 34 -5.68 -17.50 -21.98
CA PHE A 34 -4.54 -17.18 -22.82
C PHE A 34 -4.76 -17.57 -24.27
N LEU A 35 -4.06 -16.91 -25.17
CA LEU A 35 -4.09 -17.27 -26.59
C LEU A 35 -3.68 -18.73 -26.78
N THR A 36 -4.29 -19.39 -27.77
CA THR A 36 -3.87 -20.74 -28.14
C THR A 36 -2.45 -20.72 -28.72
N ASN A 37 -1.75 -21.83 -28.65
CA ASN A 37 -0.42 -21.97 -29.24
C ASN A 37 -0.44 -21.64 -30.73
N GLY A 38 -1.51 -22.02 -31.43
CA GLY A 38 -1.70 -21.68 -32.83
C GLY A 38 -1.87 -20.19 -33.06
N GLN A 39 -2.65 -19.50 -32.22
CA GLN A 39 -2.81 -18.03 -32.27
C GLN A 39 -1.47 -17.31 -31.99
N LEU A 40 -0.73 -17.77 -31.00
CA LEU A 40 0.59 -17.22 -30.68
C LEU A 40 1.54 -17.37 -31.83
N GLU A 41 1.65 -18.58 -32.42
CA GLU A 41 2.54 -18.82 -33.55
C GLU A 41 2.12 -18.03 -34.79
N PHE A 42 0.82 -17.89 -35.04
CA PHE A 42 0.30 -17.07 -36.11
C PHE A 42 0.71 -15.59 -35.97
N ILE A 43 0.59 -15.01 -34.76
CA ILE A 43 1.01 -13.64 -34.47
C ILE A 43 2.53 -13.53 -34.54
N ARG A 44 3.28 -14.53 -34.03
CA ARG A 44 4.73 -14.56 -34.11
C ARG A 44 5.24 -14.46 -35.54
N GLN A 45 4.68 -15.23 -36.47
CA GLN A 45 5.04 -15.17 -37.87
C GLN A 45 4.76 -13.80 -38.50
N TRP A 46 3.62 -13.16 -38.13
CA TRP A 46 3.29 -11.81 -38.59
C TRP A 46 4.29 -10.76 -38.09
N ILE A 47 4.71 -10.87 -36.80
CA ILE A 47 5.72 -9.98 -36.24
C ILE A 47 7.07 -10.16 -36.96
N ILE A 48 7.51 -11.40 -37.17
CA ILE A 48 8.78 -11.71 -37.89
C ILE A 48 8.75 -11.16 -39.32
N ALA A 49 7.61 -11.17 -39.96
CA ALA A 49 7.45 -10.62 -41.32
C ALA A 49 7.46 -9.09 -41.37
N GLY A 50 7.67 -8.39 -40.24
CA GLY A 50 7.73 -6.94 -40.16
C GLY A 50 6.39 -6.27 -40.03
N VAL A 51 5.39 -6.97 -39.46
CA VAL A 51 4.08 -6.42 -39.11
C VAL A 51 3.37 -5.77 -40.33
N PRO A 52 3.27 -6.44 -41.49
CA PRO A 52 2.63 -5.84 -42.64
C PRO A 52 1.12 -5.66 -42.42
N ASP A 53 0.57 -4.56 -42.89
CA ASP A 53 -0.86 -4.23 -42.82
C ASP A 53 -1.70 -4.90 -43.89
N THR A 54 -1.06 -5.52 -44.89
CA THR A 54 -1.69 -6.24 -45.99
C THR A 54 -0.90 -7.46 -46.41
N GLY A 55 -1.59 -8.45 -46.97
CA GLY A 55 -0.95 -9.70 -47.44
C GLY A 55 -1.14 -10.89 -46.47
N VAL A 56 -0.67 -12.06 -46.90
CA VAL A 56 -0.68 -13.29 -46.10
C VAL A 56 0.73 -13.67 -45.77
N VAL A 57 1.12 -13.56 -44.53
CA VAL A 57 2.48 -13.82 -44.03
C VAL A 57 2.54 -14.94 -42.98
N SER A 58 1.37 -15.37 -42.50
CA SER A 58 1.23 -16.46 -41.52
C SER A 58 0.38 -17.60 -42.11
N ASP A 59 0.67 -18.80 -41.72
CA ASP A 59 -0.11 -19.98 -42.12
C ASP A 59 -1.41 -20.05 -41.32
N ILE A 60 -2.56 -19.94 -41.99
CA ILE A 60 -3.88 -19.98 -41.37
C ILE A 60 -4.18 -21.34 -40.70
N SER A 61 -3.54 -22.43 -41.16
CA SER A 61 -3.72 -23.74 -40.54
C SER A 61 -3.21 -23.83 -39.13
N LEU A 62 -2.34 -22.90 -38.70
CA LEU A 62 -1.90 -22.77 -37.29
C LEU A 62 -3.06 -22.57 -36.34
N LEU A 63 -4.12 -21.87 -36.79
CA LEU A 63 -5.31 -21.59 -35.94
C LEU A 63 -6.14 -22.85 -35.62
N GLU A 64 -5.81 -23.99 -36.23
CA GLU A 64 -6.40 -25.30 -35.90
C GLU A 64 -5.81 -25.89 -34.60
N ASP A 65 -4.62 -25.41 -34.15
CA ASP A 65 -4.07 -25.75 -32.86
C ASP A 65 -4.73 -24.95 -31.76
N THR A 66 -5.65 -25.59 -31.04
CA THR A 66 -6.39 -25.00 -29.92
C THR A 66 -5.74 -25.28 -28.56
N SER A 67 -4.60 -25.97 -28.52
CA SER A 67 -3.85 -26.12 -27.29
C SER A 67 -3.36 -24.77 -26.77
N ARG A 68 -3.22 -24.62 -25.46
CA ARG A 68 -2.79 -23.37 -24.84
C ARG A 68 -1.98 -23.62 -23.59
N PHE A 69 -1.20 -22.63 -23.19
CA PHE A 69 -0.56 -22.63 -21.90
C PHE A 69 -1.63 -22.66 -20.80
N THR A 70 -1.39 -23.47 -19.79
CA THR A 70 -2.21 -23.50 -18.58
C THR A 70 -1.31 -23.21 -17.40
N LEU A 71 -1.77 -22.31 -16.55
CA LEU A 71 -1.05 -22.03 -15.29
C LEU A 71 -0.90 -23.35 -14.50
N PRO A 72 0.22 -23.52 -13.78
CA PRO A 72 0.37 -24.63 -12.85
C PRO A 72 -0.82 -24.72 -11.90
N GLU A 73 -1.20 -25.95 -11.53
CA GLU A 73 -2.19 -26.13 -10.46
C GLU A 73 -1.66 -25.52 -9.16
N PHE A 74 -2.59 -25.04 -8.33
CA PHE A 74 -2.24 -24.54 -7.01
C PHE A 74 -1.74 -25.68 -6.14
N GLU A 75 -0.57 -25.52 -5.57
CA GLU A 75 0.01 -26.43 -4.60
C GLU A 75 0.39 -25.66 -3.33
N ALA A 76 0.15 -26.27 -2.17
CA ALA A 76 0.57 -25.71 -0.90
C ALA A 76 2.10 -25.63 -0.87
N LEU A 77 2.63 -24.48 -0.44
CA LEU A 77 4.07 -24.33 -0.25
C LEU A 77 4.55 -25.30 0.85
N PRO A 78 5.69 -25.99 0.65
CA PRO A 78 6.33 -26.71 1.75
C PRO A 78 6.74 -25.70 2.85
N PRO A 79 6.54 -26.01 4.14
CA PRO A 79 6.98 -25.13 5.21
C PRO A 79 8.47 -24.77 5.11
N PRO A 80 8.87 -23.53 5.43
CA PRO A 80 10.28 -23.13 5.38
C PRO A 80 11.12 -23.89 6.42
N GLU A 81 12.38 -24.14 6.12
CA GLU A 81 13.30 -24.77 7.06
C GLU A 81 13.52 -23.90 8.32
N ASN A 82 13.64 -22.58 8.10
CA ASN A 82 13.74 -21.58 9.16
C ASN A 82 12.71 -20.50 8.87
N GLY A 83 11.77 -20.27 9.78
CA GLY A 83 10.75 -19.25 9.63
C GLY A 83 9.35 -19.71 9.99
N LEU A 84 8.37 -19.08 9.39
CA LEU A 84 6.96 -19.25 9.69
C LEU A 84 6.21 -19.55 8.41
N GLN A 85 5.25 -20.47 8.45
CA GLN A 85 4.25 -20.62 7.40
C GLN A 85 2.93 -20.06 7.88
N LEU A 86 2.38 -19.12 7.13
CA LEU A 86 1.03 -18.61 7.33
C LEU A 86 0.10 -19.29 6.31
N HIS A 87 -1.12 -19.54 6.76
CA HIS A 87 -2.16 -20.16 5.92
C HIS A 87 -3.48 -19.42 6.10
N LEU A 88 -4.02 -18.93 5.00
CA LEU A 88 -5.33 -18.32 4.93
C LEU A 88 -6.23 -19.19 4.06
N GLY A 89 -7.30 -19.68 4.62
CA GLY A 89 -8.23 -20.55 3.90
C GLY A 89 -8.29 -21.97 4.48
N PRO A 90 -8.96 -22.92 3.77
CA PRO A 90 -9.82 -22.65 2.61
C PRO A 90 -11.08 -21.83 2.99
N PHE A 91 -11.54 -20.98 2.06
CA PHE A 91 -12.81 -20.26 2.18
C PHE A 91 -13.55 -20.24 0.84
N GLU A 92 -14.89 -20.22 0.91
CA GLU A 92 -15.74 -20.19 -0.28
C GLU A 92 -15.88 -18.77 -0.84
N VAL A 93 -15.89 -18.66 -2.17
CA VAL A 93 -16.23 -17.46 -2.91
C VAL A 93 -17.39 -17.80 -3.86
N GLU A 94 -18.54 -17.20 -3.61
CA GLU A 94 -19.77 -17.45 -4.34
C GLU A 94 -19.66 -17.10 -5.83
N PRO A 95 -20.48 -17.71 -6.70
CA PRO A 95 -20.53 -17.34 -8.12
C PRO A 95 -20.84 -15.86 -8.35
N GLN A 96 -20.20 -15.26 -9.35
CA GLN A 96 -20.39 -13.85 -9.74
C GLN A 96 -20.21 -12.88 -8.55
N PHE A 97 -19.27 -13.19 -7.66
CA PHE A 97 -19.04 -12.44 -6.43
C PHE A 97 -17.55 -12.14 -6.24
N GLU A 98 -17.27 -10.94 -5.77
CA GLU A 98 -15.95 -10.53 -5.30
C GLU A 98 -15.93 -10.55 -3.78
N ARG A 99 -14.93 -11.24 -3.22
CA ARG A 99 -14.75 -11.34 -1.78
C ARG A 99 -13.38 -10.83 -1.40
N GLU A 100 -13.35 -9.77 -0.62
CA GLU A 100 -12.16 -9.25 0.00
C GLU A 100 -12.27 -9.38 1.51
N LEU A 101 -11.27 -10.02 2.11
CA LEU A 101 -11.26 -10.34 3.52
C LEU A 101 -9.88 -10.17 4.15
N PHE A 102 -9.88 -10.01 5.45
CA PHE A 102 -8.70 -9.96 6.30
C PHE A 102 -8.71 -11.12 7.30
N TYR A 103 -7.52 -11.59 7.65
CA TYR A 103 -7.33 -12.64 8.64
C TYR A 103 -6.08 -12.36 9.44
N PHE A 104 -6.27 -12.03 10.71
CA PHE A 104 -5.18 -11.72 11.63
C PHE A 104 -4.70 -12.96 12.36
N THR A 105 -3.39 -13.10 12.50
CA THR A 105 -2.74 -14.14 13.29
C THR A 105 -1.63 -13.57 14.16
N GLU A 106 -1.58 -14.03 15.40
CA GLU A 106 -0.44 -13.80 16.28
C GLU A 106 0.74 -14.68 15.86
N LEU A 107 1.95 -14.23 16.13
CA LEU A 107 3.16 -15.04 15.88
C LEU A 107 3.49 -15.85 17.12
N ASP A 108 3.71 -17.15 16.93
CA ASP A 108 4.09 -18.07 18.04
C ASP A 108 5.61 -17.96 18.36
N THR A 109 6.02 -16.74 18.71
CA THR A 109 7.39 -16.43 19.16
C THR A 109 7.35 -15.24 20.10
N THR A 110 8.33 -15.11 20.98
CA THR A 110 8.48 -13.99 21.93
C THR A 110 9.51 -12.97 21.48
N ASP A 111 10.40 -13.38 20.59
CA ASP A 111 11.50 -12.53 20.12
C ASP A 111 11.18 -12.03 18.69
N PRO A 112 11.60 -10.81 18.33
CA PRO A 112 11.48 -10.32 16.98
C PRO A 112 12.12 -11.25 15.96
N VAL A 113 11.48 -11.42 14.82
CA VAL A 113 11.98 -12.23 13.70
C VAL A 113 12.57 -11.34 12.61
N TYR A 114 13.64 -11.79 11.97
CA TYR A 114 14.33 -11.08 10.91
C TYR A 114 14.08 -11.81 9.58
N VAL A 115 13.27 -11.22 8.75
CA VAL A 115 12.77 -11.79 7.49
C VAL A 115 13.70 -11.42 6.35
N ASN A 116 14.20 -12.42 5.64
CA ASN A 116 15.06 -12.23 4.48
C ASN A 116 14.46 -12.74 3.17
N LYS A 117 13.36 -13.49 3.23
CA LYS A 117 12.64 -13.98 2.04
C LYS A 117 11.17 -14.21 2.36
N ILE A 118 10.31 -13.91 1.41
CA ILE A 118 8.87 -14.20 1.47
C ILE A 118 8.47 -14.95 0.20
N GLU A 119 7.69 -16.03 0.36
CA GLU A 119 7.08 -16.78 -0.73
C GLU A 119 5.57 -16.81 -0.53
N ILE A 120 4.82 -16.61 -1.59
CA ILE A 120 3.35 -16.62 -1.57
C ILE A 120 2.86 -17.53 -2.70
N ALA A 121 1.90 -18.41 -2.37
CA ALA A 121 1.17 -19.19 -3.35
C ALA A 121 -0.33 -19.02 -3.13
N MET A 122 -1.07 -18.63 -4.17
CA MET A 122 -2.49 -18.35 -4.14
C MET A 122 -3.27 -19.30 -5.04
N ALA A 123 -4.43 -19.76 -4.58
CA ALA A 123 -5.36 -20.51 -5.40
C ALA A 123 -5.93 -19.66 -6.55
N SER A 124 -6.49 -20.31 -7.55
CA SER A 124 -7.10 -19.66 -8.71
C SER A 124 -8.26 -18.76 -8.32
N GLY A 125 -8.42 -17.63 -9.01
CA GLY A 125 -9.42 -16.61 -8.71
C GLY A 125 -8.93 -15.53 -7.74
N SER A 126 -7.70 -15.66 -7.23
CA SER A 126 -7.07 -14.58 -6.46
C SER A 126 -6.76 -13.39 -7.36
N HIS A 127 -7.16 -12.21 -6.90
CA HIS A 127 -6.86 -10.92 -7.53
C HIS A 127 -5.61 -10.30 -6.92
N HIS A 128 -5.52 -10.29 -5.57
CA HIS A 128 -4.30 -9.92 -4.85
C HIS A 128 -4.24 -10.57 -3.48
N PHE A 129 -3.04 -10.59 -2.93
CA PHE A 129 -2.78 -10.91 -1.54
C PHE A 129 -1.76 -9.94 -0.96
N ILE A 130 -2.04 -9.43 0.24
CA ILE A 130 -1.19 -8.46 0.92
C ILE A 130 -0.96 -8.90 2.37
N LEU A 131 0.27 -8.74 2.83
CA LEU A 131 0.65 -8.90 4.23
C LEU A 131 0.81 -7.53 4.89
N TYR A 132 0.22 -7.40 6.06
CA TYR A 132 0.36 -6.25 6.93
C TYR A 132 0.82 -6.67 8.32
N THR A 133 1.39 -5.73 9.05
CA THR A 133 1.58 -5.78 10.49
C THR A 133 1.02 -4.51 11.12
N TYR A 134 1.24 -4.33 12.42
CA TYR A 134 0.86 -3.14 13.17
C TYR A 134 2.08 -2.58 13.89
N ASP A 135 1.90 -1.47 14.59
CA ASP A 135 2.86 -0.88 15.50
C ASP A 135 2.11 -0.24 16.71
N ASP A 136 2.84 0.51 17.51
CA ASP A 136 2.26 1.18 18.69
C ASP A 136 1.15 2.19 18.37
N ASP A 137 1.03 2.65 17.13
CA ASP A 137 0.02 3.65 16.74
C ASP A 137 -1.40 3.14 16.99
N ILE A 138 -1.65 1.84 16.80
CA ILE A 138 -2.97 1.26 17.08
C ILE A 138 -3.32 1.37 18.58
N PHE A 139 -2.37 1.12 19.48
CA PHE A 139 -2.58 1.21 20.93
C PHE A 139 -2.61 2.66 21.41
N ASN A 140 -1.72 3.50 20.86
CA ASN A 140 -1.67 4.94 21.17
C ASN A 140 -2.97 5.65 20.81
N SER A 141 -3.69 5.14 19.82
CA SER A 141 -5.01 5.62 19.40
C SER A 141 -6.16 5.06 20.24
N GLY A 142 -5.86 4.22 21.24
CA GLY A 142 -6.85 3.56 22.09
C GLY A 142 -7.55 2.38 21.42
N GLY A 143 -7.00 1.89 20.30
CA GLY A 143 -7.45 0.70 19.61
C GLY A 143 -6.87 -0.60 20.20
N SER A 144 -7.21 -1.70 19.57
CA SER A 144 -6.68 -3.03 19.87
C SER A 144 -6.41 -3.75 18.56
N LEU A 145 -5.52 -4.74 18.58
CA LEU A 145 -5.31 -5.61 17.43
C LEU A 145 -6.60 -6.34 17.03
N PRO A 146 -6.72 -6.74 15.75
CA PRO A 146 -7.84 -7.54 15.30
C PRO A 146 -7.95 -8.86 16.06
N PRO A 147 -9.15 -9.47 16.11
CA PRO A 147 -9.29 -10.79 16.71
C PRO A 147 -8.56 -11.85 15.90
N THR A 148 -7.72 -12.64 16.57
CA THR A 148 -6.95 -13.74 15.99
C THR A 148 -7.86 -14.84 15.44
N GLY A 149 -7.57 -15.31 14.22
CA GLY A 149 -8.26 -16.46 13.63
C GLY A 149 -9.68 -16.19 13.15
N VAL A 150 -10.04 -14.93 12.93
CA VAL A 150 -11.38 -14.52 12.48
C VAL A 150 -11.31 -13.86 11.10
N TYR A 151 -12.12 -14.39 10.15
CA TYR A 151 -12.32 -13.71 8.86
C TYR A 151 -13.09 -12.40 9.04
N ARG A 152 -12.59 -11.34 8.49
CA ARG A 152 -13.15 -9.99 8.54
C ARG A 152 -13.34 -9.49 7.11
N ASP A 153 -14.49 -9.76 6.52
CA ASP A 153 -14.80 -9.26 5.18
C ASP A 153 -14.87 -7.72 5.20
N ILE A 154 -14.43 -7.08 4.12
CA ILE A 154 -14.51 -5.62 3.95
C ILE A 154 -15.97 -5.16 3.75
N ARG A 155 -16.82 -6.06 3.28
CA ARG A 155 -18.25 -5.85 3.09
C ARG A 155 -19.07 -6.81 3.94
N ASN A 156 -20.15 -6.30 4.50
CA ASN A 156 -21.18 -7.12 5.15
C ASN A 156 -21.98 -7.89 4.08
N THR A 157 -22.73 -8.88 4.53
CA THR A 157 -23.59 -9.71 3.64
C THR A 157 -24.69 -8.93 2.93
N ASP A 158 -25.04 -7.74 3.41
CA ASP A 158 -25.99 -6.82 2.75
C ASP A 158 -25.30 -5.87 1.74
N GLY A 159 -24.00 -6.04 1.50
CA GLY A 159 -23.19 -5.22 0.60
C GLY A 159 -22.68 -3.91 1.22
N SER A 160 -23.12 -3.56 2.43
CA SER A 160 -22.60 -2.39 3.13
C SER A 160 -21.15 -2.60 3.58
N VAL A 161 -20.42 -1.51 3.77
CA VAL A 161 -19.03 -1.55 4.21
C VAL A 161 -18.94 -1.95 5.69
N ASN A 162 -18.05 -2.88 6.01
CA ASN A 162 -17.76 -3.29 7.38
C ASN A 162 -16.82 -2.27 8.05
N GLN A 163 -17.41 -1.36 8.78
CA GLN A 163 -16.69 -0.27 9.47
C GLN A 163 -15.63 -0.78 10.44
N SER A 164 -15.85 -1.94 11.08
CA SER A 164 -14.86 -2.52 11.99
C SER A 164 -13.60 -2.96 11.24
N THR A 165 -13.75 -3.54 10.05
CA THR A 165 -12.61 -3.93 9.20
C THR A 165 -11.84 -2.70 8.74
N LEU A 166 -12.54 -1.65 8.25
CA LEU A 166 -11.91 -0.41 7.82
C LEU A 166 -11.11 0.28 8.95
N MET A 167 -11.58 0.21 10.18
CA MET A 167 -10.87 0.83 11.31
C MET A 167 -9.49 0.22 11.53
N TYR A 168 -9.33 -1.09 11.33
CA TYR A 168 -8.02 -1.73 11.44
C TYR A 168 -7.08 -1.31 10.30
N MET A 169 -7.60 -1.13 9.09
CA MET A 169 -6.81 -0.72 7.92
C MET A 169 -6.08 0.61 8.11
N LEU A 170 -6.59 1.50 8.97
CA LEU A 170 -5.96 2.80 9.26
C LEU A 170 -4.60 2.67 9.98
N PHE A 171 -4.33 1.53 10.60
CA PHE A 171 -3.13 1.29 11.41
C PHE A 171 -2.23 0.20 10.81
N GLN A 172 -2.61 -0.35 9.66
CA GLN A 172 -1.81 -1.37 8.99
C GLN A 172 -0.51 -0.79 8.44
N LYS A 173 0.56 -1.57 8.61
CA LYS A 173 1.88 -1.32 8.01
C LYS A 173 2.10 -2.38 6.95
N PHE A 174 2.32 -1.96 5.74
CA PHE A 174 2.51 -2.85 4.60
C PHE A 174 3.82 -3.64 4.72
N ILE A 175 3.76 -4.96 4.58
CA ILE A 175 4.95 -5.82 4.54
C ILE A 175 5.31 -6.13 3.10
N THR A 176 4.38 -6.72 2.37
CA THR A 176 4.52 -7.07 0.96
C THR A 176 3.14 -7.37 0.38
N GLY A 177 3.06 -7.40 -0.94
CA GLY A 177 1.82 -7.78 -1.63
C GLY A 177 2.13 -8.28 -3.02
N THR A 178 1.22 -9.09 -3.57
CA THR A 178 1.33 -9.62 -4.91
C THR A 178 -0.04 -9.81 -5.56
N GLN A 179 -0.06 -9.73 -6.87
CA GLN A 179 -1.20 -10.07 -7.71
C GLN A 179 -0.91 -11.30 -8.58
N THR A 180 0.30 -11.84 -8.49
CA THR A 180 0.69 -13.08 -9.17
C THR A 180 0.44 -14.27 -8.24
N ARG A 181 -0.03 -15.39 -8.81
CA ARG A 181 -0.40 -16.60 -8.04
C ARG A 181 0.78 -17.23 -7.31
N PHE A 182 1.98 -17.06 -7.84
CA PHE A 182 3.23 -17.48 -7.23
C PHE A 182 4.15 -16.28 -7.17
N PHE A 183 4.58 -15.92 -5.98
CA PHE A 183 5.44 -14.78 -5.73
C PHE A 183 6.58 -15.19 -4.80
N GLN A 184 7.75 -14.71 -5.10
CA GLN A 184 8.92 -14.85 -4.24
C GLN A 184 9.65 -13.51 -4.20
N TYR A 185 9.96 -13.06 -3.01
CA TYR A 185 10.80 -11.91 -2.79
C TYR A 185 11.93 -12.26 -1.84
N THR A 186 13.16 -11.95 -2.22
CA THR A 186 14.35 -12.14 -1.40
C THR A 186 14.99 -10.79 -1.15
N PHE A 187 15.13 -10.42 0.12
CA PHE A 187 15.80 -9.18 0.50
C PHE A 187 17.26 -9.21 0.07
N PRO A 188 17.87 -8.04 -0.24
CA PRO A 188 19.29 -7.97 -0.54
C PRO A 188 20.15 -8.56 0.60
N GLU A 189 21.35 -9.06 0.27
CA GLU A 189 22.26 -9.67 1.25
C GLU A 189 22.55 -8.71 2.40
N GLY A 190 22.49 -9.21 3.64
CA GLY A 190 22.68 -8.42 4.86
C GLY A 190 21.46 -7.56 5.27
N ILE A 191 20.39 -7.52 4.46
CA ILE A 191 19.19 -6.76 4.78
C ILE A 191 18.07 -7.71 5.21
N ALA A 192 17.38 -7.37 6.30
CA ALA A 192 16.22 -8.11 6.76
C ALA A 192 15.14 -7.16 7.29
N LEU A 193 13.90 -7.53 7.06
CA LEU A 193 12.75 -6.87 7.66
C LEU A 193 12.55 -7.40 9.07
N LYS A 194 12.43 -6.52 10.04
CA LYS A 194 12.17 -6.89 11.44
C LYS A 194 10.67 -6.87 11.72
N ILE A 195 10.13 -8.01 12.13
CA ILE A 195 8.73 -8.13 12.54
C ILE A 195 8.69 -8.41 14.04
N TYR A 196 7.87 -7.65 14.75
CA TYR A 196 7.66 -7.77 16.18
C TYR A 196 6.45 -8.67 16.45
N PRO A 197 6.61 -9.76 17.23
CA PRO A 197 5.55 -10.74 17.46
C PRO A 197 4.28 -10.16 18.09
N GLU A 198 4.44 -9.16 18.96
CA GLU A 198 3.36 -8.48 19.66
C GLU A 198 2.36 -7.77 18.75
N TYR A 199 2.74 -7.50 17.48
CA TYR A 199 1.86 -6.85 16.51
C TYR A 199 1.21 -7.83 15.53
N GLY A 200 1.69 -9.08 15.49
CA GLY A 200 1.14 -10.12 14.62
C GLY A 200 1.20 -9.79 13.13
N ILE A 201 0.52 -10.60 12.34
CA ILE A 201 0.40 -10.45 10.89
C ILE A 201 -1.08 -10.41 10.51
N ASP A 202 -1.45 -9.47 9.68
CA ASP A 202 -2.78 -9.35 9.10
C ASP A 202 -2.73 -9.64 7.60
N MET A 203 -3.39 -10.70 7.18
CA MET A 203 -3.44 -11.18 5.80
C MET A 203 -4.68 -10.63 5.13
N ASN A 204 -4.51 -9.84 4.06
CA ASN A 204 -5.59 -9.41 3.18
C ASN A 204 -5.59 -10.27 1.92
N SER A 205 -6.75 -10.75 1.54
CA SER A 205 -6.94 -11.54 0.32
C SER A 205 -8.18 -11.11 -0.42
N HIS A 206 -8.05 -10.88 -1.72
CA HIS A 206 -9.14 -10.50 -2.60
C HIS A 206 -9.29 -11.54 -3.72
N TYR A 207 -10.46 -12.12 -3.80
CA TYR A 207 -10.85 -13.10 -4.81
C TYR A 207 -12.02 -12.57 -5.65
N ALA A 208 -11.92 -12.76 -6.97
CA ALA A 208 -12.98 -12.43 -7.91
C ALA A 208 -13.44 -13.71 -8.62
N ASN A 209 -14.69 -14.12 -8.38
CA ASN A 209 -15.29 -15.30 -8.99
C ASN A 209 -16.27 -14.89 -10.09
N TYR A 210 -15.84 -14.92 -11.32
CA TYR A 210 -16.67 -14.65 -12.49
C TYR A 210 -17.30 -15.91 -13.09
N SER A 211 -17.13 -17.07 -12.44
CA SER A 211 -17.73 -18.35 -12.86
C SER A 211 -19.14 -18.53 -12.32
N ASP A 212 -19.82 -19.58 -12.76
CA ASP A 212 -21.15 -19.97 -12.29
C ASP A 212 -21.09 -21.00 -11.13
N GLU A 213 -19.87 -21.35 -10.66
CA GLU A 213 -19.63 -22.32 -9.59
C GLU A 213 -18.87 -21.66 -8.43
N ILE A 214 -19.01 -22.21 -7.22
CA ILE A 214 -18.24 -21.79 -6.05
C ILE A 214 -16.76 -22.11 -6.30
N ILE A 215 -15.88 -21.16 -6.08
CA ILE A 215 -14.44 -21.40 -6.03
C ILE A 215 -13.93 -21.36 -4.59
N ILE A 216 -12.79 -22.02 -4.37
CA ILE A 216 -12.14 -22.06 -3.05
C ILE A 216 -10.94 -21.13 -3.08
N GLY A 217 -10.98 -20.13 -2.23
CA GLY A 217 -9.84 -19.25 -1.95
C GLY A 217 -8.93 -19.88 -0.91
N GLU A 218 -7.62 -19.84 -1.18
CA GLU A 218 -6.60 -20.37 -0.29
C GLU A 218 -5.26 -19.73 -0.60
N VAL A 219 -4.49 -19.39 0.43
CA VAL A 219 -3.16 -18.78 0.30
C VAL A 219 -2.21 -19.38 1.31
N TYR A 220 -1.05 -19.79 0.83
CA TYR A 220 0.10 -20.14 1.67
C TYR A 220 1.18 -19.06 1.55
N THR A 221 1.74 -18.68 2.68
CA THR A 221 2.84 -17.72 2.74
C THR A 221 3.95 -18.27 3.61
N ASN A 222 5.15 -18.38 3.06
CA ASN A 222 6.36 -18.68 3.81
C ASN A 222 7.10 -17.39 4.12
N ILE A 223 7.37 -17.15 5.39
CA ILE A 223 8.23 -16.08 5.88
C ILE A 223 9.52 -16.74 6.35
N HIS A 224 10.58 -16.62 5.55
CA HIS A 224 11.89 -17.17 5.88
C HIS A 224 12.64 -16.20 6.78
N THR A 225 13.26 -16.73 7.82
CA THR A 225 13.97 -15.92 8.81
C THR A 225 15.44 -16.29 8.91
N ILE A 226 16.25 -15.31 9.28
CA ILE A 226 17.69 -15.45 9.53
C ILE A 226 18.04 -15.05 10.95
N ASP A 227 19.22 -15.45 11.40
CA ASP A 227 19.75 -15.06 12.70
C ASP A 227 20.08 -13.55 12.69
N SER A 228 19.68 -12.85 13.74
CA SER A 228 19.91 -11.40 13.90
C SER A 228 21.37 -11.00 13.78
N THR A 229 22.32 -11.91 14.11
CA THR A 229 23.76 -11.66 13.99
C THR A 229 24.29 -11.61 12.56
N THR A 230 23.47 -12.04 11.59
CA THR A 230 23.78 -12.00 10.14
C THR A 230 23.14 -10.81 9.43
N VAL A 231 22.43 -9.97 10.17
CA VAL A 231 21.75 -8.77 9.65
C VAL A 231 22.66 -7.56 9.80
N ASP A 232 23.03 -6.97 8.67
CA ASP A 232 23.82 -5.73 8.64
C ASP A 232 22.91 -4.51 8.75
N HIS A 233 21.74 -4.55 8.10
CA HIS A 233 20.77 -3.46 8.09
C HIS A 233 19.34 -3.97 8.27
N VAL A 234 18.58 -3.26 9.10
CA VAL A 234 17.15 -3.52 9.28
C VAL A 234 16.37 -2.67 8.29
N ALA A 235 15.58 -3.32 7.44
CA ALA A 235 14.66 -2.65 6.54
C ALA A 235 13.47 -2.03 7.29
N ASP A 236 13.00 -0.91 6.79
CA ASP A 236 11.80 -0.22 7.27
C ASP A 236 10.89 0.12 6.09
N TYR A 237 9.65 0.51 6.39
CA TYR A 237 8.62 0.76 5.40
C TYR A 237 8.57 2.22 5.00
N LEU A 238 8.56 2.48 3.70
CA LEU A 238 8.21 3.77 3.14
C LEU A 238 6.73 3.76 2.75
N MET A 239 5.97 4.72 3.25
CA MET A 239 4.61 4.97 2.80
C MET A 239 4.40 6.48 2.62
N LEU A 240 4.24 6.91 1.38
CA LEU A 240 3.93 8.28 1.03
C LEU A 240 2.52 8.34 0.46
N ASN A 241 1.64 9.08 1.13
CA ASN A 241 0.23 9.17 0.80
C ASN A 241 -0.15 10.61 0.46
N VAL A 242 -0.81 10.79 -0.68
CA VAL A 242 -1.44 12.04 -1.09
C VAL A 242 -2.95 11.87 -0.95
N ASP A 243 -3.55 12.59 -0.02
CA ASP A 243 -4.97 12.45 0.37
C ASP A 243 -5.80 13.72 0.13
N ASP A 244 -5.20 14.78 -0.40
CA ASP A 244 -5.88 16.06 -0.67
C ASP A 244 -5.96 16.31 -2.18
N PHE A 245 -6.89 15.61 -2.85
CA PHE A 245 -7.18 15.84 -4.26
C PHE A 245 -8.65 15.58 -4.61
N GLU A 246 -9.10 16.21 -5.69
CA GLU A 246 -10.42 16.05 -6.28
C GLU A 246 -10.28 15.75 -7.77
N LEU A 247 -11.04 14.76 -8.22
CA LEU A 247 -11.14 14.37 -9.64
C LEU A 247 -12.52 14.76 -10.17
N PRO A 248 -12.63 15.86 -10.91
CA PRO A 248 -13.90 16.32 -11.48
C PRO A 248 -14.52 15.28 -12.43
N PRO A 249 -15.85 15.27 -12.59
CA PRO A 249 -16.54 14.41 -13.53
C PRO A 249 -16.03 14.56 -14.97
N TRP A 250 -15.85 13.43 -15.67
CA TRP A 250 -15.49 13.38 -17.10
C TRP A 250 -14.22 14.15 -17.47
N ASP A 251 -13.27 14.23 -16.53
CA ASP A 251 -12.05 15.00 -16.72
C ASP A 251 -10.79 14.14 -16.45
N THR A 252 -9.69 14.57 -17.08
CA THR A 252 -8.37 14.01 -16.85
C THR A 252 -7.60 14.95 -15.92
N THR A 253 -7.28 14.46 -14.72
CA THR A 253 -6.60 15.24 -13.69
C THR A 253 -5.24 14.64 -13.39
N THR A 254 -4.21 15.47 -13.34
CA THR A 254 -2.88 15.07 -12.84
C THR A 254 -2.64 15.69 -11.46
N VAL A 255 -2.37 14.84 -10.49
CA VAL A 255 -2.04 15.20 -9.10
C VAL A 255 -0.55 15.06 -8.90
N ASN A 256 0.06 16.02 -8.22
CA ASN A 256 1.50 16.01 -7.89
C ASN A 256 1.70 16.40 -6.44
N GLU A 257 2.62 15.70 -5.77
CA GLU A 257 3.11 16.07 -4.43
C GLU A 257 4.60 15.74 -4.32
N ILE A 258 5.36 16.58 -3.60
CA ILE A 258 6.79 16.37 -3.36
C ILE A 258 7.02 16.12 -1.88
N PHE A 259 7.60 14.99 -1.56
CA PHE A 259 8.03 14.61 -0.23
C PHE A 259 9.54 14.80 -0.12
N TRP A 260 9.95 15.80 0.65
CA TRP A 260 11.35 16.07 0.93
C TRP A 260 11.81 15.27 2.14
N PHE A 261 13.02 14.75 2.10
CA PHE A 261 13.64 14.14 3.25
C PHE A 261 14.17 15.24 4.18
N PRO A 262 13.90 15.17 5.51
CA PRO A 262 14.27 16.23 6.45
C PRO A 262 15.77 16.48 6.48
N ASP A 263 16.18 17.75 6.66
CA ASP A 263 17.57 18.18 6.79
C ASP A 263 18.35 17.50 7.94
N ALA A 264 17.64 16.91 8.91
CA ALA A 264 18.22 16.22 10.05
C ALA A 264 18.73 14.80 9.76
N VAL A 265 18.57 14.32 8.52
CA VAL A 265 19.10 13.01 8.13
C VAL A 265 20.58 13.17 7.78
N GLU A 266 21.45 13.13 8.79
CA GLU A 266 22.91 13.02 8.59
C GLU A 266 23.32 11.68 7.97
N GLN A 267 22.36 10.79 7.74
CA GLN A 267 22.50 9.43 7.23
C GLN A 267 21.82 9.33 5.87
N GLU A 268 22.44 8.56 4.97
CA GLU A 268 21.84 8.29 3.67
C GLU A 268 20.71 7.25 3.80
N LEU A 269 19.54 7.62 3.31
CA LEU A 269 18.42 6.70 3.17
C LEU A 269 18.66 5.87 1.90
N LYS A 270 18.62 4.56 2.02
CA LYS A 270 18.83 3.59 0.94
C LYS A 270 17.49 2.96 0.56
N ILE A 271 16.85 3.46 -0.49
CA ILE A 271 15.61 2.86 -1.02
C ILE A 271 15.98 1.73 -1.96
N PHE A 272 15.48 0.53 -1.68
CA PHE A 272 15.76 -0.65 -2.50
C PHE A 272 14.51 -1.27 -3.15
N GLN A 273 13.30 -0.83 -2.78
CA GLN A 273 12.07 -1.26 -3.43
C GLN A 273 11.04 -0.13 -3.45
N LEU A 274 10.28 -0.02 -4.56
CA LEU A 274 9.12 0.85 -4.68
C LEU A 274 7.96 0.12 -5.35
N GLN A 275 6.74 0.45 -4.92
CA GLN A 275 5.48 0.00 -5.50
C GLN A 275 4.41 1.08 -5.30
N SER A 276 3.65 1.41 -6.34
CA SER A 276 2.52 2.33 -6.22
C SER A 276 1.22 1.61 -5.86
N HIS A 277 0.25 2.38 -5.35
CA HIS A 277 -1.12 1.95 -5.20
C HIS A 277 -2.06 3.09 -5.56
N ALA A 278 -3.01 2.79 -6.42
CA ALA A 278 -4.10 3.65 -6.85
C ALA A 278 -5.33 2.79 -7.17
N HIS A 279 -6.46 3.40 -7.47
CA HIS A 279 -7.65 2.69 -7.89
C HIS A 279 -7.94 2.88 -9.39
N LYS A 280 -9.07 2.38 -9.85
CA LYS A 280 -9.44 2.15 -11.26
C LYS A 280 -9.44 3.38 -12.19
N LYS A 281 -9.45 4.59 -11.65
CA LYS A 281 -9.38 5.82 -12.47
C LYS A 281 -7.95 6.24 -12.77
N ASN A 282 -6.96 5.61 -12.12
CA ASN A 282 -5.56 5.89 -12.40
C ASN A 282 -5.14 5.34 -13.77
N ILE A 283 -4.51 6.17 -14.59
CA ILE A 283 -3.99 5.80 -15.91
C ILE A 283 -2.46 5.88 -16.00
N SER A 284 -1.82 6.51 -15.04
CA SER A 284 -0.38 6.43 -14.84
C SER A 284 0.02 6.91 -13.45
N PHE A 285 1.00 6.26 -12.88
CA PHE A 285 1.64 6.64 -11.64
C PHE A 285 3.16 6.72 -11.87
N LYS A 286 3.74 7.87 -11.59
CA LYS A 286 5.17 8.12 -11.78
C LYS A 286 5.80 8.63 -10.50
N VAL A 287 7.04 8.23 -10.24
CA VAL A 287 7.82 8.79 -9.16
C VAL A 287 9.12 9.35 -9.73
N TYR A 288 9.43 10.57 -9.34
CA TYR A 288 10.66 11.24 -9.73
C TYR A 288 11.51 11.51 -8.50
N ARG A 289 12.80 11.28 -8.63
CA ARG A 289 13.77 11.83 -7.71
C ARG A 289 13.91 13.32 -7.96
N ARG A 290 13.91 14.10 -6.88
CA ARG A 290 14.04 15.56 -6.90
C ARG A 290 15.25 15.98 -6.07
N SER A 291 15.75 17.19 -6.35
CA SER A 291 16.79 17.81 -5.53
C SER A 291 16.35 19.21 -5.09
N ALA A 292 16.47 19.51 -3.79
CA ALA A 292 16.20 20.84 -3.26
C ALA A 292 17.29 21.85 -3.64
N ILE A 293 18.51 21.37 -3.98
CA ILE A 293 19.63 22.23 -4.42
C ILE A 293 19.47 22.61 -5.89
N ASP A 294 19.04 21.66 -6.74
CA ASP A 294 18.81 21.88 -8.17
C ASP A 294 17.30 21.69 -8.47
N SER A 295 16.57 22.80 -8.48
CA SER A 295 15.12 22.78 -8.74
C SER A 295 14.75 22.25 -10.13
N GLY A 296 15.69 22.20 -11.07
CA GLY A 296 15.51 21.63 -12.42
C GLY A 296 15.72 20.11 -12.46
N TYR A 297 16.34 19.53 -11.43
CA TYR A 297 16.57 18.09 -11.39
C TYR A 297 15.28 17.32 -11.17
N ARG A 298 14.97 16.42 -12.11
CA ARG A 298 13.76 15.56 -12.10
C ARG A 298 14.08 14.28 -12.85
N GLU A 299 14.37 13.22 -12.14
CA GLU A 299 14.73 11.91 -12.69
C GLU A 299 13.59 10.93 -12.45
N LEU A 300 13.06 10.34 -13.53
CA LEU A 300 12.04 9.30 -13.42
C LEU A 300 12.69 8.02 -12.88
N ILE A 301 12.21 7.56 -11.73
CA ILE A 301 12.71 6.34 -11.07
C ILE A 301 11.68 5.23 -11.00
N TYR A 302 10.38 5.55 -11.13
CA TYR A 302 9.31 4.56 -11.08
C TYR A 302 8.19 4.96 -12.05
N LEU A 303 7.60 3.97 -12.73
CA LEU A 303 6.48 4.13 -13.63
C LEU A 303 5.53 2.93 -13.52
N ALA A 304 4.24 3.18 -13.25
CA ALA A 304 3.16 2.23 -13.40
C ALA A 304 2.14 2.79 -14.39
N LEU A 305 1.72 1.96 -15.34
CA LEU A 305 0.69 2.26 -16.35
C LEU A 305 -0.56 1.38 -16.17
N ASP A 306 -0.53 0.51 -15.18
CA ASP A 306 -1.60 -0.38 -14.81
C ASP A 306 -1.83 -0.25 -13.30
N TRP A 307 -2.96 0.29 -12.91
CA TRP A 307 -3.31 0.50 -11.50
C TRP A 307 -3.62 -0.82 -10.79
N GLU A 308 -4.11 -1.81 -11.54
CA GLU A 308 -4.51 -3.11 -11.02
C GLU A 308 -3.30 -3.98 -10.72
N HIS A 309 -2.24 -3.83 -11.55
CA HIS A 309 -0.99 -4.59 -11.42
C HIS A 309 0.22 -3.63 -11.44
N PRO A 310 0.36 -2.77 -10.42
CA PRO A 310 1.50 -1.87 -10.34
C PRO A 310 2.78 -2.67 -10.14
N PRO A 311 3.87 -2.33 -10.84
CA PRO A 311 5.13 -3.04 -10.72
C PRO A 311 5.71 -2.89 -9.31
N VAL A 312 6.30 -3.98 -8.80
CA VAL A 312 7.24 -3.94 -7.67
C VAL A 312 8.63 -3.83 -8.28
N ILE A 313 9.29 -2.69 -8.11
CA ILE A 313 10.61 -2.43 -8.69
C ILE A 313 11.67 -2.50 -7.61
N ASP A 314 12.61 -3.42 -7.77
CA ASP A 314 13.79 -3.53 -6.93
C ASP A 314 14.96 -2.74 -7.53
N TYR A 315 15.73 -2.10 -6.66
CA TYR A 315 16.90 -1.31 -7.03
C TYR A 315 18.16 -1.98 -6.48
N ASP A 316 18.98 -2.51 -7.38
CA ASP A 316 20.28 -3.07 -7.05
C ASP A 316 21.37 -2.40 -7.94
N PRO A 317 22.26 -1.58 -7.36
CA PRO A 317 22.35 -1.23 -5.95
C PRO A 317 21.18 -0.32 -5.48
N PRO A 318 20.87 -0.30 -4.17
CA PRO A 318 19.88 0.61 -3.59
C PRO A 318 20.14 2.08 -3.93
N MET A 319 19.07 2.82 -4.15
CA MET A 319 19.17 4.26 -4.45
C MET A 319 19.48 5.04 -3.17
N ASN A 320 20.52 5.87 -3.22
CA ASN A 320 20.88 6.74 -2.11
C ASN A 320 20.09 8.04 -2.16
N PHE A 321 19.46 8.40 -1.06
CA PHE A 321 18.79 9.68 -0.87
C PHE A 321 19.44 10.41 0.31
N GLY A 322 19.92 11.60 0.05
CA GLY A 322 20.53 12.47 1.05
C GLY A 322 19.58 13.57 1.50
N GLN A 323 20.09 14.42 2.35
CA GLN A 323 19.43 15.54 3.00
C GLN A 323 18.62 16.47 2.07
N PHE A 324 19.05 16.63 0.81
CA PHE A 324 18.43 17.54 -0.15
C PHE A 324 17.65 16.81 -1.25
N ASP A 325 17.51 15.51 -1.14
CA ASP A 325 16.75 14.72 -2.09
C ASP A 325 15.29 14.60 -1.64
N GLY A 326 14.40 14.35 -2.59
CA GLY A 326 12.99 14.12 -2.35
C GLY A 326 12.38 13.22 -3.41
N LEU A 327 11.18 12.78 -3.15
CA LEU A 327 10.35 12.02 -4.09
C LEU A 327 9.15 12.86 -4.51
N GLU A 328 9.03 13.10 -5.82
CA GLU A 328 7.81 13.65 -6.40
C GLU A 328 6.95 12.53 -6.92
N LEU A 329 5.75 12.43 -6.41
CA LEU A 329 4.71 11.56 -6.91
C LEU A 329 3.88 12.34 -7.93
N GLU A 330 3.67 11.76 -9.12
CA GLU A 330 2.79 12.29 -10.17
C GLU A 330 1.84 11.18 -10.60
N ALA A 331 0.54 11.35 -10.33
CA ALA A 331 -0.47 10.40 -10.77
C ALA A 331 -1.49 11.09 -11.67
N THR A 332 -1.81 10.45 -12.81
CA THR A 332 -2.83 10.94 -13.73
C THR A 332 -4.04 10.01 -13.67
N TYR A 333 -5.21 10.61 -13.56
CA TYR A 333 -6.50 9.92 -13.43
C TYR A 333 -7.46 10.36 -14.54
N TYR A 334 -8.35 9.48 -14.92
CA TYR A 334 -9.52 9.81 -15.73
C TYR A 334 -10.79 9.42 -14.98
N ASN A 335 -11.56 10.41 -14.55
CA ASN A 335 -12.83 10.17 -13.90
C ASN A 335 -13.92 10.03 -14.97
N ASP A 336 -14.38 8.81 -15.20
CA ASP A 336 -15.40 8.43 -16.17
C ASP A 336 -16.84 8.41 -15.59
N THR A 337 -17.06 9.12 -14.48
CA THR A 337 -18.35 9.17 -13.78
C THR A 337 -18.95 10.57 -13.77
N ASP A 338 -20.24 10.68 -13.40
CA ASP A 338 -20.96 11.95 -13.26
C ASP A 338 -20.69 12.68 -11.94
N GLU A 339 -19.93 12.05 -11.02
CA GLU A 339 -19.64 12.58 -9.69
C GLU A 339 -18.15 12.87 -9.50
N THR A 340 -17.84 13.88 -8.68
CA THR A 340 -16.46 14.14 -8.26
C THR A 340 -15.98 13.00 -7.38
N THR A 341 -14.81 12.45 -7.67
CA THR A 341 -14.15 11.43 -6.85
C THR A 341 -13.05 12.09 -6.02
N THR A 342 -12.92 11.66 -4.78
CA THR A 342 -11.90 12.13 -3.84
C THR A 342 -11.11 10.95 -3.29
N PHE A 343 -10.10 11.24 -2.47
CA PHE A 343 -9.39 10.20 -1.73
C PHE A 343 -10.35 9.41 -0.82
N GLY A 344 -10.16 8.09 -0.77
CA GLY A 344 -10.90 7.19 0.12
C GLY A 344 -10.48 5.74 -0.01
N LEU A 345 -10.91 4.91 0.96
CA LEU A 345 -10.47 3.52 1.12
C LEU A 345 -11.27 2.51 0.28
N LEU A 346 -12.36 2.94 -0.34
CA LEU A 346 -13.20 2.06 -1.13
C LEU A 346 -12.76 2.04 -2.60
N SER A 347 -12.96 0.93 -3.28
CA SER A 347 -12.67 0.81 -4.73
C SER A 347 -13.43 1.79 -5.63
N THR A 348 -14.46 2.46 -5.08
CA THR A 348 -15.20 3.56 -5.74
C THR A 348 -14.54 4.92 -5.56
N ASP A 349 -13.72 5.07 -4.53
CA ASP A 349 -12.91 6.25 -4.25
C ASP A 349 -11.59 6.15 -5.02
N GLU A 350 -10.65 7.07 -4.81
CA GLU A 350 -9.32 6.99 -5.39
C GLU A 350 -8.23 7.09 -4.32
N MET A 351 -7.05 6.55 -4.66
CA MET A 351 -5.85 6.62 -3.83
C MET A 351 -4.64 7.08 -4.63
N MET A 352 -3.68 7.65 -3.93
CA MET A 352 -2.36 7.98 -4.45
C MET A 352 -1.32 7.67 -3.38
N ILE A 353 -0.86 6.43 -3.37
CA ILE A 353 0.08 5.93 -2.34
C ILE A 353 1.31 5.34 -3.02
N LEU A 354 2.48 5.68 -2.49
CA LEU A 354 3.72 4.99 -2.80
C LEU A 354 4.15 4.19 -1.58
N PHE A 355 4.29 2.89 -1.77
CA PHE A 355 4.93 1.99 -0.84
C PHE A 355 6.38 1.75 -1.25
N GLY A 356 7.21 1.37 -0.29
CA GLY A 356 8.58 0.98 -0.55
C GLY A 356 9.26 0.37 0.67
N LEU A 357 10.47 -0.10 0.42
CA LEU A 357 11.36 -0.57 1.46
C LEU A 357 12.67 0.21 1.39
N TYR A 358 13.16 0.59 2.55
CA TYR A 358 14.42 1.29 2.69
C TYR A 358 15.17 0.80 3.92
N TYR A 359 16.43 1.14 4.02
CA TYR A 359 17.20 1.09 5.25
C TYR A 359 18.06 2.35 5.39
N ILE A 360 18.51 2.60 6.59
CA ILE A 360 19.43 3.69 6.90
C ILE A 360 20.83 3.08 7.09
N ASP A 361 21.82 3.61 6.37
CA ASP A 361 23.22 3.15 6.48
C ASP A 361 23.84 3.71 7.76
N GLU A 362 23.89 2.86 8.80
CA GLU A 362 24.33 3.23 10.14
C GLU A 362 25.87 3.26 10.27
N GLN A 363 26.60 3.89 9.40
CA GLN A 363 28.05 4.11 9.69
C GLN A 363 28.30 5.08 10.84
N LEU A 364 27.28 5.70 11.42
CA LEU A 364 27.41 6.62 12.56
C LEU A 364 26.26 6.46 13.57
N ASP A 365 26.57 5.75 14.66
CA ASP A 365 25.94 5.81 15.98
C ASP A 365 24.41 5.66 16.08
N SER A 366 23.95 4.52 16.61
CA SER A 366 22.57 4.14 16.96
C SER A 366 21.79 5.14 17.85
N LYS A 367 22.33 6.33 18.07
CA LYS A 367 21.76 7.37 18.92
C LYS A 367 20.75 8.28 18.21
N TYR A 368 20.66 8.23 16.88
CA TYR A 368 19.87 9.18 16.08
C TYR A 368 18.58 8.61 15.49
N ILE A 369 18.32 7.30 15.55
CA ILE A 369 17.11 6.67 14.98
C ILE A 369 15.80 7.11 15.67
N ASN A 370 15.89 7.69 16.87
CA ASN A 370 14.75 8.19 17.63
C ASN A 370 14.41 9.68 17.40
N GLU A 371 14.99 10.36 16.42
CA GLU A 371 14.85 11.81 16.31
C GLU A 371 14.61 12.34 14.88
N LEU A 372 13.73 11.75 14.11
CA LEU A 372 13.05 12.53 13.06
C LEU A 372 12.13 13.54 13.77
N LYS A 373 12.70 14.67 14.19
CA LYS A 373 11.95 15.75 14.84
C LYS A 373 11.53 16.76 13.79
N PRO A 374 10.26 17.18 13.78
CA PRO A 374 9.87 18.33 12.98
C PRO A 374 10.72 19.55 13.38
N GLU A 375 11.20 20.33 12.42
CA GLU A 375 11.95 21.56 12.71
C GLU A 375 11.07 22.70 13.18
N VAL A 376 9.80 22.68 12.78
CA VAL A 376 8.84 23.72 13.11
C VAL A 376 7.56 23.10 13.65
N PHE A 377 6.95 23.81 14.60
CA PHE A 377 5.61 23.48 15.04
C PHE A 377 4.62 23.66 13.88
N SER A 378 3.84 22.65 13.61
CA SER A 378 2.80 22.68 12.59
C SER A 378 1.55 21.95 13.07
N VAL A 379 0.39 22.39 12.60
CA VAL A 379 -0.89 21.72 12.84
C VAL A 379 -1.55 21.53 11.49
N LYS A 380 -1.76 20.29 11.11
CA LYS A 380 -2.45 19.95 9.87
C LYS A 380 -3.96 20.13 10.06
N PRO A 381 -4.72 20.36 8.98
CA PRO A 381 -6.17 20.23 9.04
C PRO A 381 -6.58 18.86 9.61
N ASN A 382 -7.63 18.84 10.41
CA ASN A 382 -8.17 17.56 10.88
C ASN A 382 -8.76 16.77 9.72
N TYR A 383 -8.61 15.45 9.76
CA TYR A 383 -9.13 14.57 8.72
C TYR A 383 -9.84 13.35 9.35
N PRO A 384 -11.00 12.97 8.77
CA PRO A 384 -11.81 13.69 7.78
C PRO A 384 -12.37 15.03 8.32
N ASN A 385 -12.67 15.98 7.41
CA ASN A 385 -13.37 17.23 7.71
C ASN A 385 -14.18 17.69 6.48
N PRO A 386 -15.52 17.60 6.43
CA PRO A 386 -16.39 17.18 7.55
C PRO A 386 -16.21 15.74 7.98
N PHE A 387 -16.60 15.40 9.24
CA PHE A 387 -16.39 14.07 9.82
C PHE A 387 -17.65 13.53 10.51
N ASN A 388 -17.69 12.17 10.70
CA ASN A 388 -18.80 11.48 11.38
C ASN A 388 -18.33 10.07 11.86
N PRO A 389 -18.33 9.73 13.16
CA PRO A 389 -18.24 10.65 14.28
C PRO A 389 -16.80 10.97 14.69
N VAL A 390 -15.78 10.43 14.01
CA VAL A 390 -14.37 10.50 14.38
C VAL A 390 -13.58 11.36 13.41
N THR A 391 -12.65 12.15 13.95
CA THR A 391 -11.65 12.88 13.17
C THR A 391 -10.29 12.83 13.85
N THR A 392 -9.22 12.87 13.08
CA THR A 392 -7.84 12.87 13.56
C THR A 392 -7.23 14.25 13.43
N LEU A 393 -6.61 14.72 14.51
CA LEU A 393 -5.84 15.97 14.59
C LEU A 393 -4.36 15.59 14.54
N ARG A 394 -3.62 16.12 13.56
CA ARG A 394 -2.18 15.87 13.38
C ARG A 394 -1.40 17.15 13.68
N TYR A 395 -0.29 17.01 14.39
CA TYR A 395 0.57 18.14 14.74
C TYR A 395 2.02 17.70 14.93
N ASP A 396 2.92 18.62 14.70
CA ASP A 396 4.36 18.40 14.69
C ASP A 396 4.99 19.17 15.86
N LEU A 397 5.82 18.48 16.66
CA LEU A 397 6.52 19.05 17.81
C LEU A 397 8.02 19.08 17.55
N PRO A 398 8.64 20.27 17.38
CA PRO A 398 10.09 20.38 17.16
C PRO A 398 10.91 20.09 18.42
N GLU A 399 10.31 20.15 19.59
CA GLU A 399 10.97 19.93 20.88
C GLU A 399 10.01 19.30 21.91
N ASP A 400 10.61 18.66 22.93
CA ASP A 400 9.83 18.14 24.05
C ASP A 400 9.11 19.27 24.77
N THR A 401 7.78 19.22 24.80
CA THR A 401 7.00 20.32 25.35
C THR A 401 5.71 19.84 26.02
N ASN A 402 5.10 20.73 26.81
CA ASN A 402 3.75 20.47 27.30
C ASN A 402 2.74 20.79 26.19
N VAL A 403 1.91 19.81 25.87
CA VAL A 403 0.87 19.92 24.85
C VAL A 403 -0.49 19.94 25.51
N ASN A 404 -1.32 20.90 25.10
CA ASN A 404 -2.72 20.97 25.47
C ASN A 404 -3.58 21.09 24.21
N ILE A 405 -4.47 20.12 23.97
CA ILE A 405 -5.39 20.11 22.84
C ILE A 405 -6.81 20.14 23.37
N THR A 406 -7.51 21.22 23.06
CA THR A 406 -8.87 21.47 23.59
C THR A 406 -9.84 21.74 22.44
N ILE A 407 -10.99 21.11 22.51
CA ILE A 407 -12.13 21.30 21.62
C ILE A 407 -13.09 22.34 22.23
N TYR A 408 -13.57 23.25 21.39
CA TYR A 408 -14.53 24.29 21.77
C TYR A 408 -15.75 24.26 20.82
N ASP A 409 -16.90 24.64 21.34
CA ASP A 409 -18.05 24.97 20.51
C ASP A 409 -17.90 26.39 19.89
N ILE A 410 -18.81 26.77 19.00
CA ILE A 410 -18.80 28.07 18.33
C ILE A 410 -18.97 29.26 19.28
N MET A 411 -19.43 29.02 20.52
CA MET A 411 -19.56 30.03 21.57
C MET A 411 -18.28 30.18 22.40
N GLY A 412 -17.24 29.40 22.08
CA GLY A 412 -15.97 29.37 22.80
C GLY A 412 -16.04 28.60 24.13
N LYS A 413 -17.10 27.83 24.35
CA LYS A 413 -17.19 26.96 25.52
C LYS A 413 -16.39 25.68 25.26
N GLN A 414 -15.55 25.30 26.22
CA GLN A 414 -14.82 24.04 26.19
C GLN A 414 -15.78 22.86 26.17
N VAL A 415 -15.50 21.93 25.25
CA VAL A 415 -16.26 20.71 25.03
C VAL A 415 -15.46 19.49 25.50
N SER A 416 -14.19 19.38 25.10
CA SER A 416 -13.34 18.26 25.48
C SER A 416 -11.88 18.68 25.51
N THR A 417 -11.07 18.03 26.37
CA THR A 417 -9.60 18.09 26.36
C THR A 417 -9.06 16.76 25.90
N LEU A 418 -8.46 16.73 24.71
CA LEU A 418 -7.93 15.50 24.13
C LEU A 418 -6.53 15.16 24.63
N VAL A 419 -5.70 16.18 24.84
CA VAL A 419 -4.33 16.05 25.35
C VAL A 419 -4.08 17.10 26.39
N SER A 420 -3.43 16.73 27.49
CA SER A 420 -2.93 17.67 28.52
C SER A 420 -1.72 17.02 29.23
N SER A 421 -0.60 16.91 28.51
CA SER A 421 0.59 16.21 29.02
C SER A 421 1.87 16.74 28.38
N LYS A 422 3.01 16.41 29.00
CA LYS A 422 4.31 16.58 28.37
C LYS A 422 4.47 15.50 27.29
N GLN A 423 4.80 15.91 26.09
CA GLN A 423 5.09 15.02 24.95
C GLN A 423 6.51 15.25 24.45
N THR A 424 7.11 14.20 23.93
CA THR A 424 8.40 14.26 23.24
C THR A 424 8.25 14.92 21.88
N ALA A 425 9.34 15.49 21.35
CA ALA A 425 9.39 15.95 19.98
C ALA A 425 8.99 14.83 18.98
N GLY A 426 8.51 15.20 17.80
CA GLY A 426 8.10 14.26 16.75
C GLY A 426 6.73 14.59 16.15
N TYR A 427 6.32 13.79 15.18
CA TYR A 427 5.00 13.84 14.55
C TYR A 427 3.98 13.18 15.46
N LYS A 428 2.86 13.87 15.72
CA LYS A 428 1.85 13.44 16.68
C LYS A 428 0.46 13.44 16.07
N SER A 429 -0.39 12.54 16.58
CA SER A 429 -1.81 12.55 16.24
C SER A 429 -2.67 12.26 17.48
N VAL A 430 -3.91 12.72 17.45
CA VAL A 430 -4.93 12.40 18.44
C VAL A 430 -6.30 12.40 17.77
N GLN A 431 -7.14 11.45 18.15
CA GLN A 431 -8.51 11.36 17.62
C GLN A 431 -9.52 12.03 18.56
N TRP A 432 -10.57 12.59 17.95
CA TRP A 432 -11.76 13.04 18.64
C TRP A 432 -13.00 12.33 18.07
N ASN A 433 -13.74 11.69 18.94
CA ASN A 433 -14.92 10.86 18.63
C ASN A 433 -16.25 11.58 18.88
N SER A 434 -16.29 12.90 18.77
CA SER A 434 -17.50 13.73 18.98
C SER A 434 -18.13 13.58 20.36
N THR A 435 -17.30 13.38 21.39
CA THR A 435 -17.74 13.32 22.79
C THR A 435 -17.17 14.48 23.61
N ASN A 436 -17.85 14.85 24.69
CA ASN A 436 -17.32 15.78 25.67
C ASN A 436 -16.47 15.05 26.74
N ASP A 437 -15.86 15.82 27.67
CA ASP A 437 -15.03 15.28 28.77
C ASP A 437 -15.76 14.27 29.68
N LYS A 438 -17.08 14.15 29.57
CA LYS A 438 -17.89 13.18 30.31
C LYS A 438 -18.24 11.94 29.47
N GLY A 439 -17.70 11.83 28.26
CA GLY A 439 -18.01 10.75 27.30
C GLY A 439 -19.39 10.87 26.64
N ALA A 440 -20.13 11.97 26.85
CA ALA A 440 -21.43 12.14 26.23
C ALA A 440 -21.28 12.72 24.80
N PRO A 441 -22.04 12.17 23.82
CA PRO A 441 -22.03 12.67 22.45
C PRO A 441 -22.41 14.14 22.36
N VAL A 442 -21.77 14.88 21.45
CA VAL A 442 -22.08 16.29 21.20
C VAL A 442 -22.95 16.44 19.95
N PRO A 443 -23.70 17.54 19.79
CA PRO A 443 -24.50 17.79 18.58
C PRO A 443 -23.62 17.96 17.33
N ALA A 444 -24.17 17.60 16.15
CA ALA A 444 -23.57 17.99 14.88
C ALA A 444 -23.43 19.50 14.75
N GLY A 445 -22.37 19.99 14.14
CA GLY A 445 -22.12 21.42 14.01
C GLY A 445 -20.65 21.78 13.81
N LEU A 446 -20.38 23.06 13.82
CA LEU A 446 -19.02 23.60 13.74
C LEU A 446 -18.36 23.61 15.13
N TYR A 447 -17.14 23.10 15.19
CA TYR A 447 -16.27 23.09 16.36
C TYR A 447 -14.95 23.78 16.04
N LEU A 448 -14.26 24.23 17.06
CA LEU A 448 -12.91 24.75 17.01
C LEU A 448 -12.01 23.81 17.84
N TYR A 449 -10.82 23.55 17.38
CA TYR A 449 -9.80 22.93 18.21
C TYR A 449 -8.58 23.84 18.32
N THR A 450 -8.03 23.94 19.52
CA THR A 450 -6.81 24.70 19.78
C THR A 450 -5.74 23.74 20.27
N ILE A 451 -4.58 23.79 19.62
CA ILE A 451 -3.37 23.10 20.05
C ILE A 451 -2.42 24.15 20.61
N GLU A 452 -2.00 23.96 21.86
CA GLU A 452 -0.99 24.74 22.55
C GLU A 452 0.21 23.84 22.86
N ALA A 453 1.41 24.23 22.40
CA ALA A 453 2.65 23.49 22.61
C ALA A 453 3.78 24.48 22.94
N GLY A 454 4.15 24.58 24.22
CA GLY A 454 5.12 25.59 24.68
C GLY A 454 4.68 27.01 24.35
N GLN A 455 5.40 27.68 23.44
CA GLN A 455 5.09 29.05 22.99
C GLN A 455 4.14 29.09 21.78
N TYR A 456 3.92 27.92 21.14
CA TYR A 456 3.11 27.82 19.94
C TYR A 456 1.64 27.64 20.28
N ARG A 457 0.80 28.26 19.48
CA ARG A 457 -0.64 28.12 19.58
C ARG A 457 -1.27 28.23 18.19
N GLN A 458 -2.09 27.27 17.84
CA GLN A 458 -2.87 27.30 16.61
C GLN A 458 -4.30 26.86 16.87
N THR A 459 -5.26 27.51 16.21
CA THR A 459 -6.69 27.17 16.30
C THR A 459 -7.23 26.94 14.90
N ASN A 460 -7.85 25.79 14.68
CA ASN A 460 -8.47 25.41 13.42
C ASN A 460 -9.97 25.10 13.65
N LYS A 461 -10.72 25.08 12.55
CA LYS A 461 -12.15 24.73 12.53
C LYS A 461 -12.37 23.33 12.00
N MET A 462 -13.41 22.66 12.48
CA MET A 462 -13.84 21.35 12.00
C MET A 462 -15.36 21.25 12.00
N VAL A 463 -15.92 20.44 11.11
CA VAL A 463 -17.36 20.26 10.91
C VAL A 463 -17.75 18.82 11.24
N PHE A 464 -18.53 18.66 12.30
CA PHE A 464 -19.12 17.36 12.64
C PHE A 464 -20.48 17.21 11.96
N LEU A 465 -20.64 16.14 11.19
CA LEU A 465 -21.89 15.71 10.59
C LEU A 465 -22.52 14.58 11.44
N LYS A 466 -23.80 14.35 11.26
CA LYS A 466 -24.52 13.33 12.02
C LYS A 466 -25.06 12.26 11.08
#